data_e17fe5beca0c15d5dd8005acdc9a14da
#
_entry.id   e17fe5beca0c15d5dd8005acdc9a14da
#
_cell.length_a   1.000
_cell.length_b   1.000
_cell.length_c   1.000
_cell.angle_alpha   90.00
_cell.angle_beta   90.00
_cell.angle_gamma   90.00
#
_symmetry.space_group_name_H-M   'P 1'
#
loop_
_entity.id
_entity.type
_entity.pdbx_description
1 polymer ?
#
loop_
_entity_poly.entity_id
_entity_poly.type
_entity_poly.pdbx_seq_one_letter_code
_entity_poly.pdbx_strand_id
1 'polypeptide(L)'
;MWRAVRRGSGRYGSARAWRGSAVLAAATVLVLGAAACSSGGSPTAAGSSPAASAGSPTSPLPPPGPRVTVDPAADVNPTVPVHVRADGGRITGVHMTNPAGAAVAGTLSPDGATWTTTEPLAFGRTYTVVADAVSPQGAPTHLQSTVATLTPKQTDSAAVDPGSTDVGVGQPVAVTFSHPVTDKDAAVKALSVTSTPPQPGAWHWISSSQVDYRPQAYWKPGTAITLDGKLLGADLGGGAFGAKDVHETFHVHDAWVAKADGGAEQMQIFDNGALVKTMKISLGSAQFPTHTGAHVISDKEPSVVMDSATYGVMPGQPGYYKETVLLDERISNDGEFVHSAPWSVGQQGTDNVSHGCVNLSPADAQWFFDHFSVGDVVEVANSGGPALPLWDRWGDWALPWAQWQAGTT
;
A
#
# COMPACT_ATOMS: atom_id res chain seq x y z
N MET A 1 9.88 -5.53 22.04
CA MET A 1 8.58 -5.16 21.43
C MET A 1 8.05 -3.92 22.13
N TRP A 2 8.35 -2.76 21.60
CA TRP A 2 7.89 -1.48 22.13
C TRP A 2 6.49 -1.15 21.57
N ARG A 3 5.52 -0.95 22.44
CA ARG A 3 4.24 -0.34 22.09
C ARG A 3 4.19 1.06 22.67
N ALA A 4 4.27 2.07 21.83
CA ALA A 4 3.94 3.43 22.22
C ALA A 4 2.43 3.51 22.53
N VAL A 5 2.08 3.85 23.78
CA VAL A 5 0.69 4.12 24.17
C VAL A 5 0.36 5.55 23.73
N ARG A 6 -0.31 5.70 22.57
CA ARG A 6 -0.93 6.97 22.18
C ARG A 6 -2.12 7.24 23.10
N ARG A 7 -2.06 8.29 23.91
CA ARG A 7 -3.27 8.85 24.55
C ARG A 7 -4.00 9.73 23.52
N GLY A 8 -5.02 9.13 22.88
CA GLY A 8 -5.99 9.90 22.11
C GLY A 8 -6.88 10.70 23.03
N SER A 9 -6.97 12.02 22.80
CA SER A 9 -7.96 12.88 23.42
C SER A 9 -9.35 12.57 22.84
N GLY A 10 -10.12 11.72 23.53
CA GLY A 10 -11.49 11.40 23.16
C GLY A 10 -12.44 12.55 23.45
N ARG A 11 -13.07 13.06 22.42
CA ARG A 11 -14.31 13.84 22.56
C ARG A 11 -15.48 12.86 22.67
N TYR A 12 -16.18 12.92 23.77
CA TYR A 12 -17.45 12.20 23.99
C TYR A 12 -18.52 12.73 23.01
N GLY A 13 -18.95 11.83 22.10
CA GLY A 13 -20.16 12.00 21.31
C GLY A 13 -21.18 10.93 21.73
N SER A 14 -22.32 11.38 22.24
CA SER A 14 -23.43 10.58 22.74
C SER A 14 -24.02 9.65 21.67
N ALA A 15 -24.03 8.36 21.93
CA ALA A 15 -24.73 7.36 21.14
C ALA A 15 -26.24 7.39 21.48
N ARG A 16 -27.09 7.72 20.51
CA ARG A 16 -28.52 7.43 20.53
C ARG A 16 -28.74 6.02 19.97
N ALA A 17 -29.22 5.15 20.83
CA ALA A 17 -29.72 3.84 20.45
C ALA A 17 -31.06 3.98 19.70
N TRP A 18 -31.17 3.48 18.50
CA TRP A 18 -32.42 3.21 17.80
C TRP A 18 -32.67 1.70 17.78
N ARG A 19 -33.74 1.34 18.51
CA ARG A 19 -34.36 0.01 18.41
C ARG A 19 -35.34 0.08 17.23
N GLY A 20 -35.13 -0.75 16.23
CA GLY A 20 -36.08 -0.98 15.14
C GLY A 20 -36.54 -2.42 15.14
N SER A 21 -37.84 -2.59 15.36
CA SER A 21 -38.53 -3.89 15.45
C SER A 21 -38.65 -4.55 14.08
N ALA A 22 -38.40 -5.87 14.07
CA ALA A 22 -38.66 -6.76 12.96
C ALA A 22 -40.19 -6.98 12.82
N VAL A 23 -40.72 -6.87 11.62
CA VAL A 23 -42.06 -7.39 11.25
C VAL A 23 -41.81 -8.42 10.13
N LEU A 24 -42.09 -9.68 10.47
CA LEU A 24 -42.28 -10.75 9.49
C LEU A 24 -43.66 -10.60 8.84
N ALA A 25 -43.72 -10.62 7.52
CA ALA A 25 -44.98 -10.88 6.78
C ALA A 25 -44.70 -12.03 5.81
N ALA A 26 -45.28 -13.16 6.14
CA ALA A 26 -45.39 -14.33 5.25
C ALA A 26 -46.63 -14.17 4.37
N ALA A 27 -46.49 -14.23 3.06
CA ALA A 27 -47.59 -14.33 2.12
C ALA A 27 -47.47 -15.62 1.33
N THR A 28 -48.35 -16.53 1.68
CA THR A 28 -48.60 -17.81 0.96
C THR A 28 -49.58 -17.55 -0.20
N VAL A 29 -49.25 -17.88 -1.43
CA VAL A 29 -50.20 -17.90 -2.55
C VAL A 29 -50.35 -19.32 -3.05
N LEU A 30 -51.57 -19.81 -2.93
CA LEU A 30 -52.06 -21.11 -3.49
C LEU A 30 -52.24 -20.98 -5.00
N VAL A 31 -51.78 -21.98 -5.75
CA VAL A 31 -52.13 -22.18 -7.14
C VAL A 31 -53.17 -23.28 -7.20
N LEU A 32 -54.34 -22.96 -7.73
CA LEU A 32 -55.38 -23.94 -8.12
C LEU A 32 -55.32 -24.16 -9.64
N GLY A 33 -55.15 -25.42 -10.02
CA GLY A 33 -55.28 -25.85 -11.38
C GLY A 33 -56.72 -26.07 -11.81
N ALA A 34 -56.98 -25.95 -13.10
CA ALA A 34 -58.16 -26.49 -13.74
C ALA A 34 -57.77 -27.12 -15.08
N ALA A 35 -57.95 -28.44 -15.15
CA ALA A 35 -57.89 -29.18 -16.36
C ALA A 35 -59.31 -29.23 -16.99
N ALA A 36 -59.39 -29.10 -18.30
CA ALA A 36 -60.56 -29.48 -19.04
C ALA A 36 -60.18 -30.18 -20.33
N CYS A 37 -60.48 -31.48 -20.36
CA CYS A 37 -60.52 -32.29 -21.55
C CYS A 37 -61.90 -32.13 -22.21
N SER A 38 -62.00 -32.09 -23.53
CA SER A 38 -63.14 -32.62 -24.24
C SER A 38 -62.79 -33.11 -25.66
N SER A 39 -63.23 -34.25 -25.90
CA SER A 39 -63.14 -35.18 -26.94
C SER A 39 -63.95 -34.82 -28.19
N GLY A 40 -63.50 -35.35 -29.35
CA GLY A 40 -64.39 -36.09 -30.24
C GLY A 40 -64.81 -35.44 -31.55
N GLY A 41 -64.48 -36.11 -32.62
CA GLY A 41 -65.31 -36.07 -33.84
C GLY A 41 -64.59 -36.02 -35.20
N SER A 42 -64.23 -37.14 -35.74
CA SER A 42 -64.13 -37.30 -37.21
C SER A 42 -65.51 -37.50 -37.81
N PRO A 43 -65.81 -37.11 -39.09
CA PRO A 43 -65.78 -38.07 -40.15
C PRO A 43 -65.27 -37.55 -41.52
N THR A 44 -64.68 -38.51 -42.20
CA THR A 44 -64.76 -38.97 -43.64
C THR A 44 -64.86 -37.96 -44.80
N ALA A 45 -63.84 -37.98 -45.61
CA ALA A 45 -63.68 -38.17 -47.06
C ALA A 45 -64.62 -37.47 -48.04
N ALA A 46 -64.02 -36.76 -48.97
CA ALA A 46 -64.25 -36.87 -50.43
C ALA A 46 -63.15 -36.09 -51.17
N GLY A 47 -62.63 -36.73 -52.21
CA GLY A 47 -61.49 -36.27 -52.99
C GLY A 47 -61.74 -35.12 -53.94
N SER A 48 -60.66 -34.45 -54.32
CA SER A 48 -60.51 -33.74 -55.60
C SER A 48 -59.05 -33.51 -55.90
N SER A 49 -58.67 -33.74 -57.09
CA SER A 49 -57.36 -33.77 -57.76
C SER A 49 -56.56 -32.47 -57.64
N PRO A 50 -55.26 -32.53 -57.97
CA PRO A 50 -54.27 -31.51 -57.52
C PRO A 50 -54.29 -30.28 -58.42
N ALA A 51 -54.49 -29.10 -57.82
CA ALA A 51 -54.06 -27.84 -58.42
C ALA A 51 -52.56 -27.63 -58.11
N ALA A 52 -51.80 -27.42 -59.18
CA ALA A 52 -50.36 -27.08 -59.05
C ALA A 52 -50.24 -25.82 -58.25
N SER A 53 -49.74 -25.98 -57.02
CA SER A 53 -49.30 -24.84 -56.21
C SER A 53 -48.07 -24.24 -56.89
N ALA A 54 -48.23 -23.03 -57.46
CA ALA A 54 -47.16 -22.19 -57.83
C ALA A 54 -46.35 -21.93 -56.56
N GLY A 55 -45.06 -22.33 -56.53
CA GLY A 55 -44.15 -22.12 -55.41
C GLY A 55 -44.09 -20.62 -55.11
N SER A 56 -44.50 -20.25 -53.92
CA SER A 56 -44.25 -18.92 -53.38
C SER A 56 -42.76 -18.65 -53.46
N PRO A 57 -42.32 -17.48 -53.97
CA PRO A 57 -40.89 -17.13 -53.99
C PRO A 57 -40.42 -17.17 -52.53
N THR A 58 -39.48 -18.03 -52.21
CA THR A 58 -38.75 -18.00 -50.95
C THR A 58 -38.01 -16.68 -50.93
N SER A 59 -38.45 -15.70 -50.14
CA SER A 59 -37.72 -14.49 -49.86
C SER A 59 -36.34 -14.88 -49.37
N PRO A 60 -35.27 -14.29 -49.94
CA PRO A 60 -33.91 -14.56 -49.42
C PRO A 60 -33.88 -14.30 -47.93
N LEU A 61 -33.28 -15.21 -47.14
CA LEU A 61 -33.02 -15.01 -45.75
C LEU A 61 -32.26 -13.66 -45.59
N PRO A 62 -32.66 -12.81 -44.61
CA PRO A 62 -31.92 -11.59 -44.37
C PRO A 62 -30.44 -11.93 -44.05
N PRO A 63 -29.51 -11.12 -44.52
CA PRO A 63 -28.10 -11.33 -44.22
C PRO A 63 -27.86 -11.37 -42.70
N PRO A 64 -26.95 -12.23 -42.24
CA PRO A 64 -26.67 -12.33 -40.81
C PRO A 64 -26.09 -11.01 -40.26
N GLY A 65 -26.49 -10.66 -39.06
CA GLY A 65 -25.87 -9.54 -38.32
C GLY A 65 -24.42 -9.86 -37.93
N PRO A 66 -23.65 -8.85 -37.47
CA PRO A 66 -22.28 -9.05 -37.01
C PRO A 66 -22.24 -9.98 -35.81
N ARG A 67 -21.11 -10.71 -35.66
CA ARG A 67 -20.85 -11.46 -34.43
C ARG A 67 -20.32 -10.51 -33.36
N VAL A 68 -21.00 -10.39 -32.21
CA VAL A 68 -20.56 -9.58 -31.08
C VAL A 68 -20.00 -10.50 -30.00
N THR A 69 -18.82 -10.15 -29.47
CA THR A 69 -18.12 -10.90 -28.41
C THR A 69 -17.66 -9.96 -27.29
N VAL A 70 -17.55 -10.51 -26.07
CA VAL A 70 -17.00 -9.83 -24.88
C VAL A 70 -15.81 -10.64 -24.38
N ASP A 71 -14.64 -10.00 -24.22
CA ASP A 71 -13.41 -10.67 -23.82
C ASP A 71 -12.47 -9.70 -23.05
N PRO A 72 -11.89 -10.11 -21.90
CA PRO A 72 -12.21 -11.31 -21.12
C PRO A 72 -13.58 -11.21 -20.42
N ALA A 73 -14.20 -12.37 -20.08
CA ALA A 73 -15.53 -12.40 -19.46
C ALA A 73 -15.57 -13.08 -18.08
N ALA A 74 -14.55 -13.86 -17.72
CA ALA A 74 -14.49 -14.56 -16.44
C ALA A 74 -13.13 -14.38 -15.78
N ASP A 75 -13.11 -14.38 -14.46
CA ASP A 75 -11.92 -14.20 -13.61
C ASP A 75 -11.04 -13.01 -14.03
N VAL A 76 -11.71 -11.93 -14.44
CA VAL A 76 -11.06 -10.75 -15.01
C VAL A 76 -10.33 -9.98 -13.89
N ASN A 77 -9.01 -9.83 -14.04
CA ASN A 77 -8.26 -8.94 -13.17
C ASN A 77 -8.76 -7.50 -13.34
N PRO A 78 -9.01 -6.74 -12.26
CA PRO A 78 -9.53 -5.37 -12.32
C PRO A 78 -8.83 -4.41 -13.27
N THR A 79 -7.53 -4.60 -13.49
CA THR A 79 -6.71 -3.73 -14.34
C THR A 79 -6.67 -4.17 -15.81
N VAL A 80 -7.21 -5.35 -16.14
CA VAL A 80 -7.27 -5.84 -17.52
C VAL A 80 -8.50 -5.25 -18.21
N PRO A 81 -8.32 -4.50 -19.31
CA PRO A 81 -9.45 -3.96 -20.04
C PRO A 81 -10.36 -5.02 -20.61
N VAL A 82 -11.68 -4.78 -20.56
CA VAL A 82 -12.69 -5.60 -21.22
C VAL A 82 -12.97 -5.01 -22.59
N HIS A 83 -13.00 -5.88 -23.60
CA HIS A 83 -13.29 -5.53 -24.98
C HIS A 83 -14.62 -6.09 -25.42
N VAL A 84 -15.45 -5.25 -26.08
CA VAL A 84 -16.62 -5.68 -26.84
C VAL A 84 -16.28 -5.53 -28.32
N ARG A 85 -16.37 -6.59 -29.12
CA ARG A 85 -15.97 -6.59 -30.54
C ARG A 85 -17.14 -6.98 -31.43
N ALA A 86 -17.25 -6.34 -32.59
CA ALA A 86 -18.24 -6.65 -33.61
C ALA A 86 -17.54 -7.13 -34.90
N ASP A 87 -17.44 -8.44 -35.07
CA ASP A 87 -16.86 -9.05 -36.28
C ASP A 87 -17.88 -9.01 -37.41
N GLY A 88 -17.53 -8.44 -38.57
CA GLY A 88 -18.40 -8.28 -39.73
C GLY A 88 -19.40 -7.14 -39.65
N GLY A 89 -19.13 -6.15 -38.78
CA GLY A 89 -19.97 -4.96 -38.64
C GLY A 89 -19.36 -3.88 -37.76
N ARG A 90 -20.18 -2.97 -37.28
CA ARG A 90 -19.78 -1.92 -36.34
C ARG A 90 -20.70 -1.88 -35.13
N ILE A 91 -20.16 -1.54 -33.98
CA ILE A 91 -20.88 -1.27 -32.74
C ILE A 91 -21.65 0.05 -32.87
N THR A 92 -22.91 0.06 -32.45
CA THR A 92 -23.79 1.23 -32.43
C THR A 92 -24.06 1.71 -31.01
N GLY A 93 -23.90 0.84 -30.00
CA GLY A 93 -23.99 1.19 -28.59
C GLY A 93 -23.42 0.10 -27.69
N VAL A 94 -22.77 0.50 -26.59
CA VAL A 94 -22.38 -0.40 -25.49
C VAL A 94 -22.74 0.25 -24.17
N HIS A 95 -23.38 -0.54 -23.33
CA HIS A 95 -23.66 -0.19 -21.94
C HIS A 95 -23.11 -1.28 -21.03
N MET A 96 -22.07 -0.98 -20.29
CA MET A 96 -21.55 -1.85 -19.23
C MET A 96 -21.91 -1.23 -17.88
N THR A 97 -22.52 -2.01 -16.99
CA THR A 97 -22.94 -1.54 -15.68
C THR A 97 -22.47 -2.46 -14.57
N ASN A 98 -22.15 -1.87 -13.41
CA ASN A 98 -21.86 -2.61 -12.19
C ASN A 98 -23.19 -3.13 -11.55
N PRO A 99 -23.12 -3.97 -10.49
CA PRO A 99 -24.31 -4.49 -9.81
C PRO A 99 -25.26 -3.43 -9.22
N ALA A 100 -24.76 -2.22 -8.99
CA ALA A 100 -25.58 -1.09 -8.49
C ALA A 100 -26.22 -0.27 -9.64
N GLY A 101 -25.99 -0.66 -10.90
CA GLY A 101 -26.50 0.05 -12.08
C GLY A 101 -25.66 1.22 -12.55
N ALA A 102 -24.53 1.53 -11.90
CA ALA A 102 -23.63 2.57 -12.35
C ALA A 102 -22.88 2.15 -13.62
N ALA A 103 -22.80 3.06 -14.59
CA ALA A 103 -22.10 2.82 -15.86
C ALA A 103 -20.59 2.73 -15.67
N VAL A 104 -19.97 1.84 -16.43
CA VAL A 104 -18.51 1.72 -16.57
C VAL A 104 -18.07 2.51 -17.80
N ALA A 105 -17.04 3.35 -17.64
CA ALA A 105 -16.51 4.15 -18.72
C ALA A 105 -15.75 3.30 -19.73
N GLY A 106 -15.88 3.66 -21.02
CA GLY A 106 -15.17 3.01 -22.11
C GLY A 106 -15.18 3.84 -23.38
N THR A 107 -14.33 3.49 -24.32
CA THR A 107 -14.17 4.17 -25.62
C THR A 107 -14.38 3.23 -26.78
N LEU A 108 -15.02 3.74 -27.83
CA LEU A 108 -15.18 3.04 -29.09
C LEU A 108 -13.99 3.37 -30.01
N SER A 109 -13.42 2.36 -30.67
CA SER A 109 -12.37 2.54 -31.68
C SER A 109 -12.87 3.38 -32.86
N PRO A 110 -11.97 4.08 -33.60
CA PRO A 110 -12.37 4.94 -34.72
C PRO A 110 -13.10 4.22 -35.84
N ASP A 111 -12.83 2.93 -36.04
CA ASP A 111 -13.51 2.07 -37.04
C ASP A 111 -14.85 1.53 -36.52
N GLY A 112 -15.17 1.77 -35.25
CA GLY A 112 -16.38 1.29 -34.62
C GLY A 112 -16.41 -0.22 -34.35
N ALA A 113 -15.31 -0.93 -34.54
CA ALA A 113 -15.28 -2.39 -34.41
C ALA A 113 -15.09 -2.89 -32.97
N THR A 114 -14.47 -2.07 -32.09
CA THR A 114 -14.14 -2.45 -30.71
C THR A 114 -14.47 -1.35 -29.73
N TRP A 115 -15.17 -1.69 -28.66
CA TRP A 115 -15.31 -0.84 -27.47
C TRP A 115 -14.44 -1.42 -26.35
N THR A 116 -13.78 -0.55 -25.57
CA THR A 116 -12.82 -0.96 -24.52
C THR A 116 -13.08 -0.17 -23.24
N THR A 117 -13.11 -0.84 -22.06
CA THR A 117 -13.17 -0.15 -20.77
C THR A 117 -11.95 0.75 -20.58
N THR A 118 -12.15 1.95 -19.98
CA THR A 118 -11.09 2.94 -19.74
C THR A 118 -10.80 3.17 -18.25
N GLU A 119 -11.51 2.47 -17.38
CA GLU A 119 -11.33 2.50 -15.94
C GLU A 119 -11.16 1.09 -15.37
N PRO A 120 -10.43 0.93 -14.25
CA PRO A 120 -10.33 -0.36 -13.57
C PRO A 120 -11.69 -0.80 -13.03
N LEU A 121 -11.89 -2.11 -13.04
CA LEU A 121 -13.07 -2.73 -12.43
C LEU A 121 -12.83 -3.00 -10.93
N ALA A 122 -13.90 -3.31 -10.17
CA ALA A 122 -13.75 -3.74 -8.78
C ALA A 122 -13.63 -5.27 -8.70
N PHE A 123 -12.90 -5.77 -7.71
CA PHE A 123 -12.82 -7.19 -7.40
C PHE A 123 -14.16 -7.81 -7.00
N GLY A 124 -14.36 -9.10 -7.35
CA GLY A 124 -15.50 -9.91 -6.92
C GLY A 124 -16.84 -9.35 -7.35
N ARG A 125 -16.92 -8.79 -8.56
CA ARG A 125 -18.16 -8.21 -9.12
C ARG A 125 -18.54 -8.88 -10.42
N THR A 126 -19.84 -8.94 -10.67
CA THR A 126 -20.40 -9.32 -11.97
C THR A 126 -21.01 -8.09 -12.62
N TYR A 127 -20.47 -7.72 -13.75
CA TYR A 127 -20.93 -6.60 -14.57
C TYR A 127 -21.85 -7.09 -15.67
N THR A 128 -22.87 -6.31 -16.02
CA THR A 128 -23.73 -6.58 -17.15
C THR A 128 -23.27 -5.76 -18.36
N VAL A 129 -23.13 -6.41 -19.51
CA VAL A 129 -22.77 -5.77 -20.78
C VAL A 129 -23.92 -5.93 -21.75
N VAL A 130 -24.42 -4.83 -22.27
CA VAL A 130 -25.41 -4.78 -23.36
C VAL A 130 -24.75 -4.10 -24.55
N ALA A 131 -24.72 -4.75 -25.71
CA ALA A 131 -24.08 -4.23 -26.90
C ALA A 131 -24.97 -4.38 -28.13
N ASP A 132 -25.08 -3.31 -28.91
CA ASP A 132 -25.78 -3.26 -30.19
C ASP A 132 -24.77 -3.05 -31.31
N ALA A 133 -24.94 -3.80 -32.40
CA ALA A 133 -24.08 -3.70 -33.58
C ALA A 133 -24.89 -3.88 -34.86
N VAL A 134 -24.35 -3.46 -35.98
CA VAL A 134 -24.99 -3.53 -37.29
C VAL A 134 -24.00 -3.96 -38.36
N SER A 135 -24.41 -4.87 -39.25
CA SER A 135 -23.60 -5.26 -40.41
C SER A 135 -23.56 -4.14 -41.46
N PRO A 136 -22.65 -4.19 -42.46
CA PRO A 136 -22.65 -3.24 -43.61
C PRO A 136 -23.95 -3.23 -44.40
N GLN A 137 -24.72 -4.32 -44.35
CA GLN A 137 -26.03 -4.48 -45.03
C GLN A 137 -27.19 -4.02 -44.14
N GLY A 138 -26.92 -3.52 -42.92
CA GLY A 138 -27.94 -3.00 -41.99
C GLY A 138 -28.59 -4.05 -41.09
N ALA A 139 -28.13 -5.30 -41.11
CA ALA A 139 -28.64 -6.32 -40.21
C ALA A 139 -28.17 -6.12 -38.75
N PRO A 140 -29.09 -5.97 -37.76
CA PRO A 140 -28.72 -5.69 -36.39
C PRO A 140 -28.33 -6.96 -35.62
N THR A 141 -27.49 -6.78 -34.60
CA THR A 141 -27.24 -7.79 -33.55
C THR A 141 -27.34 -7.09 -32.19
N HIS A 142 -28.03 -7.73 -31.27
CA HIS A 142 -28.13 -7.35 -29.87
C HIS A 142 -27.49 -8.46 -29.02
N LEU A 143 -26.54 -8.08 -28.16
CA LEU A 143 -25.90 -8.99 -27.20
C LEU A 143 -26.15 -8.51 -25.77
N GLN A 144 -26.57 -9.43 -24.91
CA GLN A 144 -26.49 -9.27 -23.46
C GLN A 144 -25.53 -10.34 -22.91
N SER A 145 -24.56 -9.89 -22.13
CA SER A 145 -23.53 -10.76 -21.54
C SER A 145 -23.15 -10.27 -20.15
N THR A 146 -22.32 -11.05 -19.47
CA THR A 146 -21.77 -10.68 -18.16
C THR A 146 -20.27 -10.79 -18.17
N VAL A 147 -19.63 -9.99 -17.32
CA VAL A 147 -18.20 -10.03 -17.03
C VAL A 147 -18.04 -10.22 -15.53
N ALA A 148 -17.42 -11.32 -15.13
CA ALA A 148 -17.12 -11.60 -13.72
C ALA A 148 -15.66 -11.27 -13.45
N THR A 149 -15.39 -10.42 -12.47
CA THR A 149 -14.03 -10.13 -12.04
C THR A 149 -13.53 -11.13 -11.02
N LEU A 150 -12.22 -11.29 -10.98
CA LEU A 150 -11.50 -12.10 -10.01
C LEU A 150 -11.97 -11.80 -8.58
N THR A 151 -12.19 -12.86 -7.79
CA THR A 151 -12.49 -12.77 -6.37
C THR A 151 -11.27 -13.24 -5.59
N PRO A 152 -10.43 -12.32 -5.07
CA PRO A 152 -9.24 -12.69 -4.31
C PRO A 152 -9.63 -13.34 -2.98
N LYS A 153 -8.77 -14.20 -2.45
CA LYS A 153 -8.90 -14.69 -1.07
C LYS A 153 -8.67 -13.57 -0.07
N GLN A 154 -7.79 -12.61 -0.43
CA GLN A 154 -7.41 -11.47 0.36
C GLN A 154 -7.01 -10.31 -0.54
N THR A 155 -7.29 -9.09 -0.11
CA THR A 155 -6.74 -7.88 -0.71
C THR A 155 -5.78 -7.21 0.26
N ASP A 156 -4.63 -6.76 -0.25
CA ASP A 156 -3.61 -6.07 0.53
C ASP A 156 -3.50 -4.60 0.14
N SER A 157 -3.51 -3.75 1.18
CA SER A 157 -3.11 -2.36 1.05
C SER A 157 -1.64 -2.19 1.39
N ALA A 158 -1.00 -1.18 0.83
CA ALA A 158 0.35 -0.77 1.18
C ALA A 158 0.32 0.63 1.81
N ALA A 159 1.11 0.80 2.87
CA ALA A 159 1.44 2.09 3.46
C ALA A 159 2.88 2.45 3.06
N VAL A 160 3.14 3.73 2.82
CA VAL A 160 4.46 4.25 2.45
C VAL A 160 4.98 5.14 3.57
N ASP A 161 6.25 4.98 3.92
CA ASP A 161 6.99 5.83 4.84
C ASP A 161 8.31 6.26 4.15
N PRO A 162 8.68 7.55 4.10
CA PRO A 162 7.89 8.66 4.59
C PRO A 162 6.66 8.91 3.70
N GLY A 163 5.61 9.51 4.29
CA GLY A 163 4.56 10.14 3.48
C GLY A 163 5.11 11.38 2.75
N SER A 164 4.23 12.20 2.18
CA SER A 164 4.60 13.40 1.42
C SER A 164 5.16 14.52 2.31
N THR A 165 6.33 14.30 2.98
CA THR A 165 7.01 15.26 3.85
C THR A 165 8.49 15.38 3.51
N ASP A 166 9.11 16.50 3.86
CA ASP A 166 10.55 16.65 3.74
C ASP A 166 11.25 15.79 4.80
N VAL A 167 12.36 15.14 4.42
CA VAL A 167 13.10 14.19 5.26
C VAL A 167 14.60 14.38 5.15
N GLY A 168 15.34 13.84 6.12
CA GLY A 168 16.80 13.82 6.10
C GLY A 168 17.38 12.82 5.11
N VAL A 169 18.68 12.92 4.89
CA VAL A 169 19.44 12.15 3.88
C VAL A 169 19.48 10.64 4.13
N GLY A 170 19.23 10.20 5.35
CA GLY A 170 19.25 8.78 5.74
C GLY A 170 17.92 8.06 5.55
N GLN A 171 16.83 8.74 5.20
CA GLN A 171 15.49 8.16 5.13
C GLN A 171 15.38 7.13 4.01
N PRO A 172 15.11 5.85 4.29
CA PRO A 172 14.74 4.88 3.27
C PRO A 172 13.29 5.10 2.80
N VAL A 173 12.94 4.57 1.62
CA VAL A 173 11.56 4.47 1.16
C VAL A 173 11.01 3.12 1.59
N ALA A 174 10.15 3.09 2.58
CA ALA A 174 9.58 1.85 3.10
C ALA A 174 8.16 1.64 2.60
N VAL A 175 7.86 0.42 2.14
CA VAL A 175 6.52 -0.02 1.76
C VAL A 175 6.10 -1.16 2.67
N THR A 176 5.05 -0.92 3.47
CA THR A 176 4.51 -1.91 4.41
C THR A 176 3.15 -2.38 3.94
N PHE A 177 3.06 -3.66 3.57
CA PHE A 177 1.82 -4.34 3.21
C PHE A 177 1.01 -4.71 4.46
N SER A 178 -0.32 -4.72 4.33
CA SER A 178 -1.23 -5.03 5.45
C SER A 178 -1.11 -6.48 5.95
N HIS A 179 -0.56 -7.39 5.14
CA HIS A 179 -0.31 -8.79 5.49
C HIS A 179 1.01 -9.29 4.88
N PRO A 180 1.52 -10.45 5.31
CA PRO A 180 2.71 -11.07 4.73
C PRO A 180 2.55 -11.34 3.23
N VAL A 181 3.54 -10.90 2.45
CA VAL A 181 3.60 -11.09 1.00
C VAL A 181 4.26 -12.44 0.69
N THR A 182 3.60 -13.26 -0.12
CA THR A 182 4.10 -14.57 -0.50
C THR A 182 4.96 -14.50 -1.76
N ASP A 183 4.55 -13.70 -2.76
CA ASP A 183 5.33 -13.43 -3.97
C ASP A 183 6.02 -12.07 -3.85
N LYS A 184 7.19 -12.11 -3.22
CA LYS A 184 8.02 -10.92 -2.96
C LYS A 184 8.54 -10.27 -4.25
N ASP A 185 8.86 -11.08 -5.25
CA ASP A 185 9.37 -10.60 -6.55
C ASP A 185 8.29 -9.86 -7.33
N ALA A 186 7.07 -10.39 -7.35
CA ALA A 186 5.93 -9.72 -7.97
C ALA A 186 5.62 -8.38 -7.29
N ALA A 187 5.69 -8.33 -5.95
CA ALA A 187 5.49 -7.09 -5.20
C ALA A 187 6.54 -6.03 -5.56
N VAL A 188 7.83 -6.39 -5.53
CA VAL A 188 8.93 -5.47 -5.88
C VAL A 188 8.84 -5.02 -7.33
N LYS A 189 8.47 -5.91 -8.26
CA LYS A 189 8.28 -5.56 -9.67
C LYS A 189 7.16 -4.53 -9.90
N ALA A 190 6.18 -4.49 -9.02
CA ALA A 190 5.09 -3.51 -9.07
C ALA A 190 5.48 -2.14 -8.50
N LEU A 191 6.65 -2.02 -7.85
CA LEU A 191 7.14 -0.81 -7.21
C LEU A 191 8.27 -0.17 -8.05
N SER A 192 8.27 1.15 -8.12
CA SER A 192 9.29 1.93 -8.82
C SER A 192 9.65 3.17 -8.02
N VAL A 193 10.94 3.36 -7.75
CA VAL A 193 11.46 4.59 -7.13
C VAL A 193 12.29 5.35 -8.15
N THR A 194 11.98 6.63 -8.32
CA THR A 194 12.76 7.56 -9.14
C THR A 194 13.23 8.72 -8.30
N SER A 195 14.39 9.31 -8.66
CA SER A 195 14.92 10.47 -7.95
C SER A 195 15.48 11.52 -8.90
N THR A 196 15.42 12.79 -8.49
CA THR A 196 16.01 13.93 -9.20
C THR A 196 16.84 14.77 -8.24
N PRO A 197 18.18 14.82 -8.41
CA PRO A 197 18.99 14.17 -9.44
C PRO A 197 18.95 12.62 -9.29
N PRO A 198 19.20 11.85 -10.37
CA PRO A 198 19.15 10.40 -10.32
C PRO A 198 20.14 9.81 -9.33
N GLN A 199 19.65 8.95 -8.46
CA GLN A 199 20.43 8.22 -7.46
C GLN A 199 19.85 6.82 -7.32
N PRO A 200 20.38 5.83 -8.09
CA PRO A 200 19.82 4.48 -8.10
C PRO A 200 20.04 3.78 -6.77
N GLY A 201 19.08 2.96 -6.41
CA GLY A 201 19.09 2.14 -5.19
C GLY A 201 18.63 0.71 -5.46
N ALA A 202 18.35 0.00 -4.38
CA ALA A 202 17.84 -1.36 -4.41
C ALA A 202 16.82 -1.58 -3.29
N TRP A 203 15.90 -2.52 -3.53
CA TRP A 203 14.94 -3.00 -2.54
C TRP A 203 15.54 -4.10 -1.67
N HIS A 204 15.12 -4.14 -0.40
CA HIS A 204 15.45 -5.20 0.53
C HIS A 204 14.25 -5.50 1.45
N TRP A 205 13.91 -6.76 1.64
CA TRP A 205 12.82 -7.16 2.54
C TRP A 205 13.29 -7.17 4.00
N ILE A 206 12.74 -6.27 4.79
CA ILE A 206 13.01 -6.17 6.23
C ILE A 206 12.23 -7.23 7.01
N SER A 207 11.03 -7.56 6.53
CA SER A 207 10.15 -8.57 7.14
C SER A 207 9.34 -9.31 6.07
N SER A 208 8.39 -10.13 6.48
CA SER A 208 7.44 -10.76 5.55
C SER A 208 6.45 -9.77 4.91
N SER A 209 6.31 -8.56 5.46
CA SER A 209 5.33 -7.55 5.01
C SER A 209 5.93 -6.17 4.75
N GLN A 210 7.22 -5.96 4.99
CA GLN A 210 7.88 -4.68 4.76
C GLN A 210 9.08 -4.85 3.83
N VAL A 211 9.14 -4.02 2.80
CA VAL A 211 10.25 -3.90 1.86
C VAL A 211 10.71 -2.45 1.81
N ASP A 212 12.01 -2.22 1.94
CA ASP A 212 12.61 -0.90 1.97
C ASP A 212 13.55 -0.70 0.78
N TYR A 213 13.60 0.54 0.30
CA TYR A 213 14.48 0.96 -0.79
C TYR A 213 15.42 2.05 -0.30
N ARG A 214 16.72 1.86 -0.56
CA ARG A 214 17.71 2.90 -0.36
C ARG A 214 18.79 2.91 -1.45
N PRO A 215 19.46 4.03 -1.68
CA PRO A 215 20.65 4.07 -2.52
C PRO A 215 21.86 3.47 -1.78
N GLN A 216 23.01 3.36 -2.47
CA GLN A 216 24.24 2.85 -1.89
C GLN A 216 24.81 3.76 -0.78
N ALA A 217 24.71 5.05 -0.94
CA ALA A 217 25.07 6.08 0.03
C ALA A 217 23.83 6.91 0.37
N TYR A 218 23.87 7.69 1.43
CA TYR A 218 22.77 8.61 1.79
C TYR A 218 22.31 9.43 0.59
N TRP A 219 21.04 9.81 0.60
CA TRP A 219 20.50 10.70 -0.42
C TRP A 219 21.27 12.01 -0.47
N LYS A 220 21.36 12.60 -1.64
CA LYS A 220 21.92 13.93 -1.79
C LYS A 220 20.92 14.99 -1.32
N PRO A 221 21.36 16.06 -0.66
CA PRO A 221 20.49 17.19 -0.34
C PRO A 221 19.75 17.72 -1.56
N GLY A 222 18.50 18.14 -1.37
CA GLY A 222 17.66 18.67 -2.44
C GLY A 222 17.12 17.63 -3.43
N THR A 223 17.32 16.33 -3.16
CA THR A 223 16.77 15.27 -4.02
C THR A 223 15.26 15.18 -3.88
N ALA A 224 14.54 15.25 -5.00
CA ALA A 224 13.14 14.86 -5.07
C ALA A 224 13.03 13.35 -5.33
N ILE A 225 12.22 12.65 -4.57
CA ILE A 225 12.03 11.19 -4.66
C ILE A 225 10.56 10.92 -4.92
N THR A 226 10.27 10.07 -5.90
CA THR A 226 8.92 9.61 -6.21
C THR A 226 8.87 8.09 -6.15
N LEU A 227 7.92 7.56 -5.36
CA LEU A 227 7.51 6.16 -5.37
C LEU A 227 6.20 6.03 -6.14
N ASP A 228 6.22 5.17 -7.16
CA ASP A 228 5.03 4.68 -7.86
C ASP A 228 4.88 3.18 -7.60
N GLY A 229 3.74 2.76 -7.04
CA GLY A 229 3.38 1.36 -6.87
C GLY A 229 2.12 1.01 -7.66
N LYS A 230 2.27 0.20 -8.71
CA LYS A 230 1.17 -0.36 -9.52
C LYS A 230 0.65 -1.62 -8.87
N LEU A 231 0.03 -1.46 -7.71
CA LEU A 231 -0.37 -2.56 -6.83
C LEU A 231 -1.80 -3.05 -7.09
N LEU A 232 -2.69 -2.20 -7.61
CA LEU A 232 -4.05 -2.65 -7.94
C LEU A 232 -4.00 -3.85 -8.89
N GLY A 233 -4.57 -4.97 -8.47
CA GLY A 233 -4.60 -6.18 -9.28
C GLY A 233 -3.26 -6.94 -9.36
N ALA A 234 -2.20 -6.47 -8.73
CA ALA A 234 -0.95 -7.22 -8.64
C ALA A 234 -1.15 -8.49 -7.81
N ASP A 235 -0.75 -9.64 -8.34
CA ASP A 235 -0.77 -10.91 -7.62
C ASP A 235 0.41 -10.95 -6.64
N LEU A 236 0.11 -10.97 -5.35
CA LEU A 236 1.08 -11.00 -4.25
C LEU A 236 1.33 -12.42 -3.71
N GLY A 237 0.79 -13.42 -4.43
CA GLY A 237 0.90 -14.83 -4.10
C GLY A 237 -0.14 -15.30 -3.10
N GLY A 238 -0.32 -16.64 -3.02
CA GLY A 238 -1.27 -17.26 -2.08
C GLY A 238 -2.75 -16.94 -2.32
N GLY A 239 -3.09 -16.22 -3.40
CA GLY A 239 -4.43 -15.69 -3.72
C GLY A 239 -4.69 -14.32 -3.11
N ALA A 240 -3.65 -13.63 -2.66
CA ALA A 240 -3.68 -12.23 -2.25
C ALA A 240 -3.41 -11.30 -3.45
N PHE A 241 -4.14 -10.20 -3.52
CA PHE A 241 -3.97 -9.20 -4.58
C PHE A 241 -3.93 -7.79 -4.00
N GLY A 242 -3.13 -6.93 -4.61
CA GLY A 242 -3.06 -5.52 -4.23
C GLY A 242 -4.40 -4.82 -4.44
N ALA A 243 -4.83 -4.03 -3.43
CA ALA A 243 -6.15 -3.40 -3.39
C ALA A 243 -6.21 -2.07 -4.15
N LYS A 244 -5.10 -1.34 -4.22
CA LYS A 244 -4.99 -0.02 -4.85
C LYS A 244 -3.54 0.29 -5.18
N ASP A 245 -3.34 1.19 -6.15
CA ASP A 245 -2.03 1.80 -6.42
C ASP A 245 -1.63 2.73 -5.27
N VAL A 246 -0.32 2.95 -5.14
CA VAL A 246 0.26 3.96 -4.25
C VAL A 246 1.14 4.91 -5.06
N HIS A 247 1.14 6.18 -4.66
CA HIS A 247 1.99 7.22 -5.24
C HIS A 247 2.36 8.21 -4.15
N GLU A 248 3.67 8.39 -3.92
CA GLU A 248 4.17 9.35 -2.94
C GLU A 248 5.36 10.11 -3.53
N THR A 249 5.44 11.39 -3.20
CA THR A 249 6.58 12.24 -3.55
C THR A 249 7.01 13.02 -2.31
N PHE A 250 8.30 13.04 -2.04
CA PHE A 250 8.90 13.76 -0.92
C PHE A 250 10.27 14.32 -1.33
N HIS A 251 10.82 15.21 -0.49
CA HIS A 251 12.09 15.86 -0.75
C HIS A 251 13.07 15.59 0.38
N VAL A 252 14.35 15.52 0.01
CA VAL A 252 15.45 15.44 0.96
C VAL A 252 15.94 16.85 1.24
N HIS A 253 15.87 17.27 2.50
CA HIS A 253 16.39 18.58 2.91
C HIS A 253 17.93 18.59 3.04
N ASP A 254 18.52 19.55 3.72
CA ASP A 254 19.95 19.62 3.98
C ASP A 254 20.47 18.37 4.69
N ALA A 255 21.74 18.01 4.45
CA ALA A 255 22.35 16.82 5.02
C ALA A 255 22.84 17.08 6.46
N TRP A 256 21.98 16.86 7.43
CA TRP A 256 22.36 16.83 8.83
C TRP A 256 22.86 15.44 9.23
N VAL A 257 24.13 15.36 9.60
CA VAL A 257 24.78 14.12 10.06
C VAL A 257 25.50 14.38 11.37
N ALA A 258 25.10 13.66 12.41
CA ALA A 258 25.79 13.65 13.70
C ALA A 258 26.71 12.43 13.78
N LYS A 259 27.95 12.59 14.26
CA LYS A 259 28.93 11.51 14.49
C LYS A 259 29.23 11.45 15.98
N ALA A 260 28.62 10.49 16.66
CA ALA A 260 28.77 10.25 18.09
C ALA A 260 29.89 9.22 18.31
N ASP A 261 30.94 9.60 19.02
CA ASP A 261 32.06 8.74 19.36
C ASP A 261 32.07 8.47 20.87
N GLY A 262 31.78 7.23 21.25
CA GLY A 262 31.73 6.79 22.65
C GLY A 262 33.11 6.66 23.30
N GLY A 263 34.18 6.59 22.50
CA GLY A 263 35.56 6.57 23.01
C GLY A 263 36.12 7.98 23.30
N ALA A 264 35.55 8.98 22.63
CA ALA A 264 35.90 10.39 22.83
C ALA A 264 34.85 11.15 23.64
N GLU A 265 33.68 10.54 23.92
CA GLU A 265 32.49 11.13 24.56
C GLU A 265 32.07 12.45 23.92
N GLN A 266 32.21 12.53 22.58
CA GLN A 266 31.88 13.70 21.78
C GLN A 266 31.01 13.35 20.58
N MET A 267 30.19 14.31 20.18
CA MET A 267 29.41 14.24 18.94
C MET A 267 29.74 15.42 18.06
N GLN A 268 30.20 15.14 16.85
CA GLN A 268 30.46 16.14 15.81
C GLN A 268 29.25 16.27 14.90
N ILE A 269 28.81 17.49 14.66
CA ILE A 269 27.64 17.78 13.81
C ILE A 269 28.11 18.35 12.48
N PHE A 270 27.62 17.76 11.41
CA PHE A 270 27.91 18.19 10.05
C PHE A 270 26.63 18.64 9.35
N ASP A 271 26.69 19.83 8.75
CA ASP A 271 25.69 20.35 7.84
C ASP A 271 26.28 20.36 6.43
N ASN A 272 25.66 19.63 5.50
CA ASN A 272 26.13 19.47 4.11
C ASN A 272 27.63 19.15 4.01
N GLY A 273 28.14 18.35 4.95
CA GLY A 273 29.52 17.92 5.04
C GLY A 273 30.48 18.89 5.75
N ALA A 274 30.04 20.08 6.12
CA ALA A 274 30.83 21.01 6.90
C ALA A 274 30.63 20.76 8.41
N LEU A 275 31.73 20.67 9.20
CA LEU A 275 31.66 20.60 10.65
C LEU A 275 31.15 21.94 11.21
N VAL A 276 29.98 21.95 11.83
CA VAL A 276 29.36 23.18 12.36
C VAL A 276 29.34 23.24 13.88
N LYS A 277 29.38 22.08 14.56
CA LYS A 277 29.34 22.03 16.02
C LYS A 277 30.01 20.77 16.55
N THR A 278 30.55 20.83 17.77
CA THR A 278 30.95 19.66 18.56
C THR A 278 30.30 19.77 19.93
N MET A 279 29.68 18.69 20.37
CA MET A 279 28.95 18.56 21.63
C MET A 279 29.63 17.54 22.52
N LYS A 280 29.60 17.73 23.84
CA LYS A 280 29.92 16.69 24.81
C LYS A 280 28.71 15.76 24.96
N ILE A 281 28.92 14.45 24.91
CA ILE A 281 27.87 13.44 25.04
C ILE A 281 28.21 12.44 26.14
N SER A 282 27.19 11.65 26.50
CA SER A 282 27.35 10.43 27.24
C SER A 282 26.45 9.37 26.58
N LEU A 283 27.07 8.30 26.07
CA LEU A 283 26.38 7.18 25.47
C LEU A 283 25.97 6.14 26.53
N GLY A 284 25.46 4.99 26.06
CA GLY A 284 25.11 3.86 26.88
C GLY A 284 26.30 3.34 27.69
N SER A 285 26.04 2.97 28.95
CA SER A 285 27.02 2.33 29.83
C SER A 285 27.42 0.96 29.32
N ALA A 286 28.52 0.39 29.86
CA ALA A 286 28.98 -0.95 29.50
C ALA A 286 27.92 -2.04 29.71
N GLN A 287 26.92 -1.82 30.57
CA GLN A 287 25.79 -2.73 30.80
C GLN A 287 24.68 -2.57 29.74
N PHE A 288 24.48 -1.38 29.22
CA PHE A 288 23.46 -1.02 28.25
C PHE A 288 24.08 -0.15 27.14
N PRO A 289 25.00 -0.69 26.37
CA PRO A 289 25.73 0.10 25.37
C PRO A 289 24.81 0.51 24.21
N THR A 290 25.00 1.74 23.71
CA THR A 290 24.35 2.22 22.50
C THR A 290 24.75 1.34 21.32
N HIS A 291 23.83 0.98 20.42
CA HIS A 291 24.18 0.29 19.18
C HIS A 291 25.15 1.12 18.33
N THR A 292 26.06 0.42 17.65
CA THR A 292 26.98 1.05 16.69
C THR A 292 26.40 1.06 15.29
N GLY A 293 26.82 2.06 14.48
CA GLY A 293 26.42 2.17 13.08
C GLY A 293 25.60 3.43 12.82
N ALA A 294 24.99 3.48 11.66
CA ALA A 294 24.14 4.58 11.25
C ALA A 294 22.72 4.37 11.75
N HIS A 295 22.28 5.26 12.59
CA HIS A 295 20.90 5.39 13.04
C HIS A 295 20.24 6.50 12.23
N VAL A 296 18.94 6.38 11.99
CA VAL A 296 18.14 7.41 11.32
C VAL A 296 17.03 7.86 12.26
N ILE A 297 16.88 9.16 12.43
CA ILE A 297 15.83 9.71 13.27
C ILE A 297 14.48 9.34 12.70
N SER A 298 13.68 8.60 13.47
CA SER A 298 12.38 8.06 13.04
C SER A 298 11.18 8.79 13.64
N ASP A 299 11.40 9.53 14.72
CA ASP A 299 10.37 10.28 15.43
C ASP A 299 10.99 11.42 16.24
N LYS A 300 10.23 12.49 16.46
CA LYS A 300 10.69 13.69 17.16
C LYS A 300 9.56 14.22 18.05
N GLU A 301 9.78 14.20 19.35
CA GLU A 301 8.78 14.57 20.34
C GLU A 301 9.34 15.59 21.33
N PRO A 302 8.62 16.66 21.68
CA PRO A 302 9.07 17.62 22.69
C PRO A 302 9.30 16.99 24.06
N SER A 303 8.58 15.90 24.36
CA SER A 303 8.77 15.12 25.58
C SER A 303 8.22 13.70 25.45
N VAL A 304 8.93 12.74 26.01
CA VAL A 304 8.54 11.33 26.08
C VAL A 304 8.60 10.83 27.54
N VAL A 305 7.67 9.97 27.94
CA VAL A 305 7.79 9.23 29.20
C VAL A 305 8.55 7.94 28.91
N MET A 306 9.78 7.87 29.31
CA MET A 306 10.59 6.65 29.26
C MET A 306 10.29 5.81 30.49
N ASP A 307 9.83 4.58 30.29
CA ASP A 307 9.43 3.65 31.36
C ASP A 307 10.06 2.28 31.09
N SER A 308 11.04 1.91 31.91
CA SER A 308 11.74 0.63 31.77
C SER A 308 10.83 -0.60 31.92
N ALA A 309 9.61 -0.45 32.45
CA ALA A 309 8.62 -1.51 32.47
C ALA A 309 8.19 -1.94 31.04
N THR A 310 8.34 -1.09 30.03
CA THR A 310 8.00 -1.38 28.63
C THR A 310 8.92 -2.43 28.00
N TYR A 311 10.13 -2.62 28.54
CA TYR A 311 11.07 -3.66 28.13
C TYR A 311 11.37 -4.69 29.25
N GLY A 312 10.50 -4.76 30.28
CA GLY A 312 10.49 -5.85 31.24
C GLY A 312 11.17 -5.59 32.59
N VAL A 313 11.76 -4.40 32.82
CA VAL A 313 12.27 -4.01 34.14
C VAL A 313 11.16 -3.33 34.93
N MET A 314 10.50 -4.13 35.80
CA MET A 314 9.29 -3.72 36.52
C MET A 314 9.61 -2.85 37.75
N PRO A 315 8.63 -2.03 38.21
CA PRO A 315 8.79 -1.27 39.46
C PRO A 315 9.28 -2.13 40.63
N GLY A 316 10.32 -1.67 41.32
CA GLY A 316 10.95 -2.37 42.43
C GLY A 316 12.11 -3.31 42.04
N GLN A 317 12.37 -3.52 40.77
CA GLN A 317 13.56 -4.23 40.28
C GLN A 317 14.77 -3.28 40.14
N PRO A 318 16.00 -3.79 40.36
CA PRO A 318 17.20 -3.00 40.05
C PRO A 318 17.19 -2.53 38.57
N GLY A 319 17.50 -1.24 38.35
CA GLY A 319 17.47 -0.64 37.01
C GLY A 319 16.09 -0.15 36.55
N TYR A 320 15.04 -0.26 37.40
CA TYR A 320 13.76 0.38 37.08
C TYR A 320 13.89 1.90 37.09
N TYR A 321 13.38 2.54 36.02
CA TYR A 321 13.17 3.97 35.95
C TYR A 321 11.86 4.32 35.22
N LYS A 322 11.34 5.48 35.53
CA LYS A 322 10.23 6.10 34.82
C LYS A 322 10.44 7.61 34.90
N GLU A 323 10.83 8.18 33.78
CA GLU A 323 11.20 9.59 33.71
C GLU A 323 10.53 10.26 32.51
N THR A 324 10.16 11.54 32.67
CA THR A 324 9.80 12.39 31.53
C THR A 324 11.06 13.03 31.01
N VAL A 325 11.41 12.71 29.80
CA VAL A 325 12.58 13.22 29.10
C VAL A 325 12.12 14.26 28.07
N LEU A 326 12.95 15.25 27.79
CA LEU A 326 12.61 16.38 26.92
C LEU A 326 13.48 16.38 25.68
N LEU A 327 12.93 16.90 24.57
CA LEU A 327 13.64 17.11 23.31
C LEU A 327 14.17 15.79 22.77
N ASP A 328 13.24 14.86 22.56
CA ASP A 328 13.55 13.48 22.20
C ASP A 328 13.51 13.28 20.68
N GLU A 329 14.61 12.82 20.10
CA GLU A 329 14.66 12.26 18.77
C GLU A 329 14.97 10.77 18.85
N ARG A 330 14.03 9.94 18.39
CA ARG A 330 14.15 8.50 18.39
C ARG A 330 15.10 8.02 17.30
N ILE A 331 16.10 7.23 17.67
CA ILE A 331 17.10 6.67 16.76
C ILE A 331 17.08 5.13 16.69
N SER A 332 16.26 4.46 17.53
CA SER A 332 16.00 3.01 17.43
C SER A 332 14.62 2.64 17.94
N ASN A 333 14.10 1.47 17.54
CA ASN A 333 12.83 0.95 18.02
C ASN A 333 12.94 0.31 19.41
N ASP A 334 14.11 -0.15 19.78
CA ASP A 334 14.37 -0.75 21.10
C ASP A 334 14.65 0.31 22.18
N GLY A 335 14.63 1.61 21.81
CA GLY A 335 14.49 2.68 22.76
C GLY A 335 15.69 3.57 22.94
N GLU A 336 16.53 3.71 21.94
CA GLU A 336 17.59 4.70 21.92
C GLU A 336 17.09 6.02 21.37
N PHE A 337 17.48 7.12 22.02
CA PHE A 337 17.12 8.49 21.66
C PHE A 337 18.32 9.41 21.78
N VAL A 338 18.32 10.50 21.04
CA VAL A 338 19.08 11.70 21.37
C VAL A 338 18.16 12.58 22.18
N HIS A 339 18.60 13.06 23.37
CA HIS A 339 17.70 13.80 24.26
C HIS A 339 18.41 14.68 25.28
N SER A 340 17.66 15.57 25.93
CA SER A 340 18.14 16.37 27.07
C SER A 340 18.30 15.53 28.32
N ALA A 341 19.51 15.52 28.89
CA ALA A 341 19.85 14.77 30.12
C ALA A 341 20.57 15.63 31.12
N PRO A 342 19.89 16.57 31.80
CA PRO A 342 20.49 17.49 32.78
C PRO A 342 21.13 16.78 33.96
N TRP A 343 20.71 15.56 34.29
CA TRP A 343 21.23 14.75 35.41
C TRP A 343 22.62 14.18 35.14
N SER A 344 23.05 14.07 33.87
CA SER A 344 24.34 13.51 33.47
C SER A 344 25.33 14.50 32.90
N VAL A 345 25.10 15.82 33.05
CA VAL A 345 25.99 16.87 32.50
C VAL A 345 27.41 16.73 33.01
N GLY A 346 27.60 16.25 34.26
CA GLY A 346 28.91 16.03 34.83
C GLY A 346 29.71 14.88 34.20
N GLN A 347 29.02 13.93 33.59
CA GLN A 347 29.62 12.77 32.91
C GLN A 347 29.77 12.98 31.38
N GLN A 348 28.96 13.88 30.79
CA GLN A 348 29.09 14.21 29.38
C GLN A 348 30.46 14.74 29.02
N GLY A 349 31.13 14.05 28.11
CA GLY A 349 32.52 14.31 27.71
C GLY A 349 33.58 13.61 28.55
N THR A 350 33.18 12.64 29.43
CA THR A 350 34.12 11.89 30.29
C THR A 350 33.71 10.43 30.53
N ASP A 351 32.40 10.13 30.55
CA ASP A 351 31.90 8.79 30.90
C ASP A 351 30.57 8.46 30.17
N ASN A 352 30.43 7.21 29.75
CA ASN A 352 29.19 6.68 29.15
C ASN A 352 28.34 6.03 30.25
N VAL A 353 27.19 6.66 30.59
CA VAL A 353 26.37 6.28 31.76
C VAL A 353 24.89 6.06 31.46
N SER A 354 24.44 6.23 30.22
CA SER A 354 23.02 6.04 29.86
C SER A 354 22.61 4.57 29.75
N HIS A 355 21.34 4.32 29.45
CA HIS A 355 20.80 2.99 29.15
C HIS A 355 20.67 2.74 27.62
N GLY A 356 21.53 3.37 26.83
CA GLY A 356 21.54 3.28 25.36
C GLY A 356 21.36 4.61 24.64
N CYS A 357 20.75 5.59 25.27
CA CYS A 357 20.52 6.91 24.66
C CYS A 357 21.80 7.75 24.51
N VAL A 358 21.75 8.73 23.62
CA VAL A 358 22.74 9.81 23.49
C VAL A 358 22.30 10.96 24.38
N ASN A 359 22.93 11.08 25.55
CA ASN A 359 22.66 12.13 26.52
C ASN A 359 23.34 13.43 26.14
N LEU A 360 22.57 14.52 26.04
CA LEU A 360 23.06 15.89 25.79
C LEU A 360 22.79 16.83 26.96
N SER A 361 23.56 17.89 27.05
CA SER A 361 23.22 19.04 27.92
C SER A 361 21.90 19.66 27.44
N PRO A 362 21.10 20.31 28.33
CA PRO A 362 19.86 20.95 27.88
C PRO A 362 20.05 21.95 26.72
N ALA A 363 21.16 22.66 26.70
CA ALA A 363 21.47 23.65 25.66
C ALA A 363 21.83 22.95 24.32
N ASP A 364 22.62 21.86 24.38
CA ASP A 364 22.97 21.10 23.17
C ASP A 364 21.79 20.29 22.65
N ALA A 365 20.96 19.74 23.54
CA ALA A 365 19.72 19.05 23.16
C ALA A 365 18.72 20.00 22.47
N GLN A 366 18.55 21.23 23.00
CA GLN A 366 17.71 22.23 22.34
C GLN A 366 18.22 22.55 20.94
N TRP A 367 19.54 22.77 20.83
CA TRP A 367 20.16 23.06 19.54
C TRP A 367 19.98 21.88 18.57
N PHE A 368 20.21 20.65 19.02
CA PHE A 368 20.04 19.44 18.22
C PHE A 368 18.58 19.30 17.76
N PHE A 369 17.64 19.44 18.67
CA PHE A 369 16.20 19.39 18.40
C PHE A 369 15.74 20.47 17.40
N ASP A 370 16.35 21.65 17.40
CA ASP A 370 15.97 22.73 16.48
C ASP A 370 16.48 22.51 15.04
N HIS A 371 17.52 21.67 14.84
CA HIS A 371 18.20 21.50 13.55
C HIS A 371 17.97 20.14 12.92
N PHE A 372 17.86 19.08 13.72
CA PHE A 372 17.65 17.73 13.22
C PHE A 372 16.15 17.42 13.09
N SER A 373 15.82 16.52 12.18
CA SER A 373 14.45 16.06 11.93
C SER A 373 14.41 14.60 11.46
N VAL A 374 13.21 14.11 11.21
CA VAL A 374 13.00 12.72 10.71
C VAL A 374 13.80 12.51 9.42
N GLY A 375 14.53 11.40 9.37
CA GLY A 375 15.38 11.06 8.25
C GLY A 375 16.83 11.52 8.37
N ASP A 376 17.19 12.37 9.34
CA ASP A 376 18.57 12.75 9.61
C ASP A 376 19.34 11.60 10.27
N VAL A 377 20.68 11.68 10.20
CA VAL A 377 21.55 10.57 10.55
C VAL A 377 22.35 10.83 11.82
N VAL A 378 22.39 9.82 12.69
CA VAL A 378 23.29 9.75 13.84
C VAL A 378 24.19 8.52 13.68
N GLU A 379 25.46 8.74 13.32
CA GLU A 379 26.47 7.67 13.21
C GLU A 379 27.12 7.45 14.58
N VAL A 380 26.94 6.28 15.16
CA VAL A 380 27.51 5.91 16.46
C VAL A 380 28.71 4.99 16.27
N ALA A 381 29.85 5.38 16.87
CA ALA A 381 31.08 4.60 16.89
C ALA A 381 31.62 4.46 18.32
N ASN A 382 32.42 3.42 18.55
CA ASN A 382 33.18 3.21 19.80
C ASN A 382 32.31 3.18 21.07
N SER A 383 31.02 2.85 20.97
CA SER A 383 30.09 2.75 22.08
C SER A 383 30.27 1.46 22.92
N GLY A 384 30.98 0.46 22.36
CA GLY A 384 31.07 -0.90 22.92
C GLY A 384 29.84 -1.77 22.66
N GLY A 385 28.79 -1.24 22.02
CA GLY A 385 27.58 -1.96 21.66
C GLY A 385 27.69 -2.76 20.36
N PRO A 386 26.75 -3.69 20.11
CA PRO A 386 26.64 -4.38 18.83
C PRO A 386 26.20 -3.41 17.73
N ALA A 387 26.29 -3.87 16.47
CA ALA A 387 25.73 -3.12 15.35
C ALA A 387 24.20 -3.01 15.49
N LEU A 388 23.63 -1.89 15.05
CA LEU A 388 22.17 -1.69 14.97
C LEU A 388 21.53 -2.82 14.15
N PRO A 389 20.54 -3.55 14.68
CA PRO A 389 19.92 -4.66 13.95
C PRO A 389 19.12 -4.15 12.74
N LEU A 390 19.12 -4.94 11.65
CA LEU A 390 18.34 -4.63 10.45
C LEU A 390 16.83 -4.49 10.72
N TRP A 391 16.28 -5.28 11.66
CA TRP A 391 14.86 -5.23 12.03
C TRP A 391 14.49 -4.01 12.87
N ASP A 392 15.48 -3.30 13.39
CA ASP A 392 15.24 -2.04 14.06
C ASP A 392 14.88 -0.97 13.03
N ARG A 393 14.05 -0.01 13.41
CA ARG A 393 13.54 0.97 12.46
C ARG A 393 14.70 1.76 11.86
N TRP A 394 14.79 1.68 10.53
CA TRP A 394 15.87 2.26 9.71
C TRP A 394 17.27 1.71 9.99
N GLY A 395 17.34 0.46 10.50
CA GLY A 395 18.60 -0.31 10.54
C GLY A 395 19.17 -0.69 9.18
N ASP A 396 18.57 -0.21 8.10
CA ASP A 396 18.93 -0.45 6.69
C ASP A 396 20.41 -0.21 6.41
N TRP A 397 20.96 0.86 6.99
CA TRP A 397 22.34 1.26 6.79
C TRP A 397 23.35 0.38 7.53
N ALA A 398 22.90 -0.49 8.43
CA ALA A 398 23.74 -1.48 9.08
C ALA A 398 24.22 -2.57 8.12
N LEU A 399 23.48 -2.85 7.03
CA LEU A 399 23.90 -3.80 6.02
C LEU A 399 24.87 -3.17 4.99
N PRO A 400 26.02 -3.80 4.73
CA PRO A 400 26.87 -3.44 3.59
C PRO A 400 26.07 -3.52 2.28
N TRP A 401 26.38 -2.61 1.34
CA TRP A 401 25.63 -2.49 0.08
C TRP A 401 25.49 -3.80 -0.70
N ALA A 402 26.57 -4.60 -0.77
CA ALA A 402 26.51 -5.89 -1.46
C ALA A 402 25.51 -6.88 -0.82
N GLN A 403 25.37 -6.85 0.52
CA GLN A 403 24.38 -7.66 1.23
C GLN A 403 22.98 -7.10 1.06
N TRP A 404 22.85 -5.77 1.06
CA TRP A 404 21.58 -5.11 0.79
C TRP A 404 21.00 -5.52 -0.57
N GLN A 405 21.82 -5.48 -1.63
CA GLN A 405 21.39 -5.87 -2.97
C GLN A 405 21.06 -7.37 -3.11
N ALA A 406 21.71 -8.23 -2.31
CA ALA A 406 21.51 -9.67 -2.38
C ALA A 406 20.28 -10.17 -1.58
N GLY A 407 19.72 -9.36 -0.71
CA GLY A 407 18.76 -9.79 0.30
C GLY A 407 17.29 -9.70 -0.09
N THR A 408 16.97 -9.66 -1.35
CA THR A 408 15.56 -9.67 -1.83
C THR A 408 14.97 -11.07 -2.00
N THR A 409 15.69 -12.12 -1.60
CA THR A 409 15.23 -13.52 -1.75
C THR A 409 14.56 -14.06 -0.51
#